data_cdba151c127d0b9afaa28661c506b3d5
#
_entry.id   cdba151c127d0b9afaa28661c506b3d5
#
_cell.length_a   1.000
_cell.length_b   1.000
_cell.length_c   1.000
_cell.angle_alpha   90.00
_cell.angle_beta   90.00
_cell.angle_gamma   90.00
#
_symmetry.space_group_name_H-M   'P 1'
#
loop_
_entity.id
_entity.type
_entity.pdbx_description
1 polymer ?
#
loop_
_entity_poly.entity_id
_entity_poly.type
_entity_poly.pdbx_seq_one_letter_code
_entity_poly.pdbx_strand_id
1 'polypeptide(L)' 'MMCPEVFMPVCGEVVDGNNKALPEIVSFSNMCDLYIAKASFVNFGQCD' A
#
# COMPACT_ATOMS: atom_id res chain seq x y z
N MET A 1 -3.05 -15.99 -3.40
CA MET A 1 -3.72 -15.50 -2.17
C MET A 1 -4.87 -14.60 -2.53
N MET A 2 -6.03 -14.86 -1.96
CA MET A 2 -7.20 -14.06 -2.23
C MET A 2 -7.43 -13.07 -1.09
N CYS A 3 -7.70 -11.83 -1.44
CA CYS A 3 -7.99 -10.82 -0.44
C CYS A 3 -9.50 -10.72 -0.22
N PRO A 4 -9.92 -10.51 1.02
CA PRO A 4 -11.33 -10.25 1.27
C PRO A 4 -11.73 -8.91 0.65
N GLU A 5 -12.99 -8.81 0.26
CA GLU A 5 -13.49 -7.58 -0.33
C GLU A 5 -13.97 -6.62 0.75
N VAL A 6 -13.07 -6.30 1.67
CA VAL A 6 -13.38 -5.32 2.71
C VAL A 6 -12.69 -4.01 2.37
N PHE A 7 -13.41 -2.94 2.59
CA PHE A 7 -12.85 -1.62 2.36
C PHE A 7 -12.44 -1.02 3.70
N MET A 8 -11.18 -1.23 4.06
CA MET A 8 -10.57 -0.63 5.23
C MET A 8 -9.27 0.01 4.78
N PRO A 9 -9.34 1.20 4.20
CA PRO A 9 -8.20 1.78 3.50
C PRO A 9 -7.00 2.00 4.42
N VAL A 10 -5.84 1.84 3.82
CA VAL A 10 -4.57 2.08 4.51
C VAL A 10 -3.65 2.81 3.55
N CYS A 11 -2.71 3.53 4.13
CA CYS A 11 -1.70 4.23 3.34
C CYS A 11 -0.41 3.43 3.39
N GLY A 12 0.20 3.22 2.23
CA GLY A 12 1.44 2.48 2.14
C GLY A 12 2.47 3.22 1.32
N GLU A 13 3.72 2.80 1.46
CA GLU A 13 4.83 3.37 0.73
C GLU A 13 5.40 2.30 -0.19
N VAL A 14 5.51 2.64 -1.47
CA VAL A 14 6.06 1.73 -2.48
C VAL A 14 7.41 2.27 -2.92
N VAL A 15 8.41 1.42 -2.84
CA VAL A 15 9.76 1.78 -3.28
C VAL A 15 10.11 0.90 -4.47
N ASP A 16 10.43 1.54 -5.58
CA ASP A 16 10.88 0.81 -6.76
C ASP A 16 12.40 0.75 -6.75
N GLY A 17 12.93 -0.42 -6.45
CA GLY A 17 14.35 -0.59 -6.35
C GLY A 17 15.10 -0.56 -7.67
N ASN A 18 14.37 -0.63 -8.78
CA ASN A 18 15.03 -0.73 -10.08
C ASN A 18 15.39 0.62 -10.68
N ASN A 19 14.58 1.63 -10.46
CA ASN A 19 14.84 2.92 -11.10
C ASN A 19 15.22 4.00 -10.12
N LYS A 20 15.32 3.66 -8.85
CA LYS A 20 15.76 4.58 -7.80
C LYS A 20 14.87 5.80 -7.68
N ALA A 21 13.62 5.69 -8.09
CA ALA A 21 12.68 6.79 -7.92
C ALA A 21 12.42 7.00 -6.45
N LEU A 22 11.92 8.20 -6.13
CA LEU A 22 11.54 8.49 -4.76
C LEU A 22 10.39 7.58 -4.36
N PRO A 23 10.29 7.24 -3.07
CA PRO A 23 9.18 6.43 -2.59
C PRO A 23 7.86 7.08 -2.94
N GLU A 24 6.88 6.25 -3.30
CA GLU A 24 5.58 6.73 -3.68
C GLU A 24 4.56 6.33 -2.62
N ILE A 25 3.74 7.28 -2.21
CA ILE A 25 2.71 7.03 -1.21
C ILE A 25 1.41 6.70 -1.93
N VAL A 26 0.86 5.54 -1.64
CA VAL A 26 -0.31 5.02 -2.34
C VAL A 26 -1.34 4.55 -1.33
N SER A 27 -2.61 4.86 -1.60
CA SER A 27 -3.72 4.37 -0.78
C SER A 27 -4.13 3.01 -1.29
N PHE A 28 -4.33 2.07 -0.37
CA PHE A 28 -4.79 0.73 -0.71
C PHE A 28 -6.16 0.50 -0.09
N SER A 29 -6.94 -0.38 -0.71
CA SER A 29 -8.28 -0.68 -0.25
C SER A 29 -8.31 -1.37 1.10
N ASN A 30 -7.24 -2.13 1.41
CA ASN A 30 -7.11 -2.81 2.69
C ASN A 30 -5.68 -3.28 2.86
N MET A 31 -5.41 -3.85 4.04
CA MET A 31 -4.06 -4.33 4.33
C MET A 31 -3.61 -5.45 3.40
N CYS A 32 -4.55 -6.26 2.95
CA CYS A 32 -4.21 -7.36 2.05
C CYS A 32 -3.64 -6.83 0.74
N ASP A 33 -4.29 -5.82 0.17
CA ASP A 33 -3.81 -5.22 -1.07
C ASP A 33 -2.43 -4.60 -0.87
N LEU A 34 -2.24 -3.94 0.26
CA LEU A 34 -0.94 -3.35 0.58
C LEU A 34 0.13 -4.44 0.65
N TYR A 35 -0.21 -5.56 1.27
CA TYR A 35 0.73 -6.66 1.44
C TYR A 35 1.12 -7.26 0.10
N ILE A 36 0.13 -7.44 -0.78
CA ILE A 36 0.39 -8.01 -2.11
C ILE A 36 1.29 -7.08 -2.92
N ALA A 37 1.10 -5.78 -2.77
CA ALA A 37 1.93 -4.80 -3.47
C ALA A 37 3.33 -4.68 -2.86
N LYS A 38 3.56 -5.36 -1.75
CA LYS A 38 4.84 -5.31 -1.03
C LYS A 38 5.17 -3.89 -0.60
N ALA A 39 4.14 -3.14 -0.25
CA ALA A 39 4.31 -1.79 0.23
C ALA A 39 4.54 -1.79 1.73
N SER A 40 5.14 -0.72 2.22
CA SER A 40 5.36 -0.56 3.65
C SER A 40 4.20 0.20 4.25
N PHE A 41 3.73 -0.24 5.39
CA PHE A 41 2.61 0.39 6.06
C PHE A 41 3.01 1.77 6.58
N VAL A 42 2.17 2.76 6.32
CA VAL A 42 2.39 4.12 6.81
C VAL A 42 1.39 4.46 7.91
N ASN A 43 0.10 4.40 7.57
CA ASN A 43 -0.93 4.69 8.58
C ASN A 43 -2.25 4.11 8.11
N PHE A 44 -3.17 3.96 9.05
CA PHE A 44 -4.53 3.58 8.72
C PHE A 44 -5.23 4.76 8.06
N GLY A 45 -6.15 4.45 7.16
CA GLY A 45 -6.85 5.47 6.42
C GLY A 45 -6.14 5.78 5.11
N GLN A 46 -6.79 6.55 4.26
CA GLN A 46 -6.21 6.92 2.98
C GLN A 46 -5.05 7.88 3.18
N CYS A 47 -4.15 7.88 2.20
CA CYS A 47 -3.05 8.84 2.20
C CYS A 47 -3.61 10.24 1.97
N ASP A 48 -3.01 11.20 2.62
CA ASP A 48 -3.39 12.60 2.43
C ASP A 48 -2.84 13.15 1.13
#